data_8272a634f2bf7d5cb26ed93b5a044a13
#
_entry.id   8272a634f2bf7d5cb26ed93b5a044a13
#
_cell.length_a   1.000
_cell.length_b   1.000
_cell.length_c   1.000
_cell.angle_alpha   90.00
_cell.angle_beta   90.00
_cell.angle_gamma   90.00
#
_symmetry.space_group_name_H-M   'P 1'
#
loop_
_entity.id
_entity.type
_entity.pdbx_description
1 polymer ?
#
loop_
_entity_poly.entity_id
_entity_poly.type
_entity_poly.pdbx_seq_one_letter_code
_entity_poly.pdbx_strand_id
1 'polypeptide(L)'
;YTVIGTLTLSLTFKKALDGWNKTFTTGDPSYLSNIVTDDLVFRPTYENENLEQVLVWATNTTAVLSNYKVIHEDNHSLCGFHSVTSRENPEKRTKMVYASLRHGKIAVYHCHEIIA
;
A
#
# COMPACT_ATOMS: atom_id res chain seq x y z
N TYR A 1 -1.02 -28.05 -16.05
CA TYR A 1 -1.00 -27.48 -15.65
C TYR A 1 -1.63 -26.94 -15.37
N THR A 2 -1.69 -27.06 -15.07
CA THR A 2 -2.27 -26.56 -14.89
C THR A 2 -2.17 -25.57 -14.64
N VAL A 3 -1.99 -25.22 -14.98
CA VAL A 3 -1.73 -24.20 -14.88
C VAL A 3 -2.30 -23.40 -14.45
N ILE A 4 -3.07 -23.77 -14.50
CA ILE A 4 -3.85 -23.16 -14.00
C ILE A 4 -3.59 -22.62 -12.83
N GLY A 5 -3.64 -23.15 -11.95
CA GLY A 5 -3.32 -22.63 -10.70
C GLY A 5 -2.05 -21.88 -10.68
N THR A 6 -1.48 -21.80 -11.79
CA THR A 6 -0.21 -21.11 -11.94
C THR A 6 -0.35 -19.62 -12.20
N LEU A 7 -1.54 -19.09 -12.00
CA LEU A 7 -1.71 -17.65 -12.11
C LEU A 7 -0.84 -16.96 -11.05
N THR A 8 0.20 -16.32 -11.50
CA THR A 8 1.10 -15.58 -10.63
C THR A 8 0.69 -14.13 -10.61
N LEU A 9 0.43 -13.60 -9.44
CA LEU A 9 0.09 -12.19 -9.29
C LEU A 9 1.36 -11.35 -9.39
N SER A 10 1.31 -10.27 -10.17
CA SER A 10 2.42 -9.33 -10.30
C SER A 10 2.69 -8.65 -8.97
N LEU A 11 1.63 -8.37 -8.22
CA LEU A 11 1.71 -7.70 -6.95
C LEU A 11 0.68 -8.32 -6.01
N THR A 12 1.11 -8.65 -4.80
CA THR A 12 0.21 -9.13 -3.75
C THR A 12 0.03 -8.03 -2.71
N PHE A 13 -0.98 -8.19 -1.87
CA PHE A 13 -1.20 -7.26 -0.76
C PHE A 13 0.02 -7.20 0.14
N LYS A 14 0.60 -8.38 0.43
CA LYS A 14 1.81 -8.46 1.26
C LYS A 14 2.98 -7.71 0.64
N LYS A 15 3.22 -7.89 -0.66
CA LYS A 15 4.31 -7.19 -1.36
C LYS A 15 4.10 -5.69 -1.36
N ALA A 16 2.86 -5.24 -1.48
CA ALA A 16 2.54 -3.82 -1.40
C ALA A 16 2.90 -3.26 -0.03
N LEU A 17 2.49 -3.94 1.05
CA LEU A 17 2.82 -3.49 2.40
C LEU A 17 4.33 -3.54 2.67
N ASP A 18 5.03 -4.57 2.15
CA ASP A 18 6.48 -4.65 2.26
C ASP A 18 7.15 -3.47 1.58
N GLY A 19 6.66 -3.05 0.41
CA GLY A 19 7.19 -1.89 -0.30
C GLY A 19 7.03 -0.61 0.50
N TRP A 20 5.85 -0.40 1.10
CA TRP A 20 5.61 0.73 1.99
C TRP A 20 6.58 0.70 3.18
N ASN A 21 6.63 -0.43 3.88
CA ASN A 21 7.47 -0.55 5.09
C ASN A 21 8.95 -0.36 4.80
N LYS A 22 9.45 -0.89 3.69
CA LYS A 22 10.86 -0.72 3.32
C LYS A 22 11.17 0.74 3.02
N THR A 23 10.28 1.43 2.34
CA THR A 23 10.45 2.86 2.09
C THR A 23 10.43 3.64 3.41
N PHE A 24 9.51 3.31 4.32
CA PHE A 24 9.44 3.95 5.64
C PHE A 24 10.73 3.75 6.44
N THR A 25 11.23 2.51 6.45
CA THR A 25 12.37 2.13 7.29
C THR A 25 13.69 2.66 6.74
N THR A 26 13.87 2.61 5.42
CA THR A 26 15.16 2.94 4.80
C THR A 26 15.26 4.38 4.34
N GLY A 27 14.11 5.04 4.11
CA GLY A 27 14.09 6.36 3.47
C GLY A 27 14.38 6.30 1.98
N ASP A 28 14.43 5.11 1.39
CA ASP A 28 14.69 4.92 -0.04
C ASP A 28 13.34 4.83 -0.76
N PRO A 29 13.02 5.78 -1.64
CA PRO A 29 11.72 5.81 -2.31
C PRO A 29 11.54 4.71 -3.34
N SER A 30 12.61 4.04 -3.77
CA SER A 30 12.53 3.08 -4.87
C SER A 30 11.68 1.87 -4.55
N TYR A 31 11.64 1.42 -3.30
CA TYR A 31 10.82 0.27 -2.91
C TYR A 31 9.34 0.53 -3.21
N LEU A 32 8.87 1.73 -2.93
CA LEU A 32 7.49 2.10 -3.20
C LEU A 32 7.30 2.51 -4.65
N SER A 33 8.20 3.32 -5.21
CA SER A 33 8.04 3.82 -6.57
C SER A 33 8.05 2.71 -7.61
N ASN A 34 8.69 1.58 -7.30
CA ASN A 34 8.73 0.44 -8.22
C ASN A 34 7.42 -0.34 -8.28
N ILE A 35 6.52 -0.16 -7.34
CA ILE A 35 5.25 -0.89 -7.30
C ILE A 35 4.04 -0.02 -7.59
N VAL A 36 4.25 1.25 -7.92
CA VAL A 36 3.17 2.18 -8.25
C VAL A 36 3.41 2.80 -9.62
N THR A 37 2.34 3.32 -10.23
CA THR A 37 2.45 4.02 -11.51
C THR A 37 2.94 5.46 -11.29
N ASP A 38 3.50 6.06 -12.35
CA ASP A 38 3.98 7.44 -12.27
C ASP A 38 2.85 8.44 -12.00
N ASP A 39 1.65 8.09 -12.42
CA ASP A 39 0.47 8.93 -12.22
C ASP A 39 -0.40 8.45 -11.07
N LEU A 40 0.21 7.81 -10.09
CA LEU A 40 -0.49 7.34 -8.89
C LEU A 40 -1.40 8.40 -8.30
N VAL A 41 -2.59 7.97 -7.93
CA VAL A 41 -3.51 8.76 -7.12
C VAL A 41 -3.66 8.07 -5.78
N PHE A 42 -3.22 8.72 -4.73
CA PHE A 42 -3.37 8.24 -3.36
C PHE A 42 -4.55 8.99 -2.73
N ARG A 43 -5.52 8.25 -2.21
CA ARG A 43 -6.75 8.80 -1.66
C ARG A 43 -6.87 8.51 -0.17
N PRO A 44 -6.31 9.38 0.66
CA PRO A 44 -6.60 9.36 2.09
C PRO A 44 -7.98 10.00 2.31
N THR A 45 -8.31 10.28 3.57
CA THR A 45 -9.66 10.74 3.93
C THR A 45 -10.06 12.07 3.29
N TYR A 46 -9.12 12.98 3.06
CA TYR A 46 -9.46 14.36 2.65
C TYR A 46 -9.09 14.70 1.22
N GLU A 47 -7.82 14.79 0.90
CA GLU A 47 -7.36 15.25 -0.40
C GLU A 47 -6.60 14.14 -1.13
N ASN A 48 -6.72 14.13 -2.45
CA ASN A 48 -5.92 13.24 -3.27
C ASN A 48 -4.47 13.71 -3.27
N GLU A 49 -3.54 12.76 -3.26
CA GLU A 49 -2.11 13.03 -3.34
C GLU A 49 -1.52 12.33 -4.55
N ASN A 50 -0.52 12.97 -5.16
CA ASN A 50 0.21 12.39 -6.27
C ASN A 50 1.43 11.61 -5.74
N LEU A 51 2.14 10.95 -6.66
CA LEU A 51 3.30 10.15 -6.28
C LEU A 51 4.36 10.95 -5.54
N GLU A 52 4.66 12.16 -6.00
CA GLU A 52 5.69 12.97 -5.36
C GLU A 52 5.34 13.28 -3.91
N GLN A 53 4.10 13.67 -3.65
CA GLN A 53 3.63 13.95 -2.29
C GLN A 53 3.71 12.72 -1.40
N VAL A 54 3.31 11.58 -1.93
CA VAL A 54 3.35 10.31 -1.20
C VAL A 54 4.79 9.93 -0.86
N LEU A 55 5.71 10.06 -1.80
CA LEU A 55 7.11 9.71 -1.57
C LEU A 55 7.78 10.63 -0.54
N VAL A 56 7.46 11.92 -0.57
CA VAL A 56 7.97 12.85 0.43
C VAL A 56 7.54 12.42 1.83
N TRP A 57 6.26 12.07 1.99
CA TRP A 57 5.77 11.59 3.28
C TRP A 57 6.41 10.25 3.66
N ALA A 58 6.43 9.31 2.73
CA ALA A 58 6.86 7.94 3.00
C ALA A 58 8.34 7.84 3.38
N THR A 59 9.16 8.74 2.86
CA THR A 59 10.60 8.74 3.17
C THR A 59 10.94 9.48 4.46
N ASN A 60 9.96 10.10 5.10
CA ASN A 60 10.16 10.91 6.31
C ASN A 60 9.28 10.48 7.48
N THR A 61 8.57 9.38 7.37
CA THR A 61 7.66 8.93 8.42
C THR A 61 8.30 7.83 9.27
N THR A 62 7.78 7.66 10.49
CA THR A 62 8.14 6.54 11.35
C THR A 62 7.07 5.46 11.36
N ALA A 63 6.13 5.51 10.44
CA ALA A 63 5.02 4.57 10.38
C ALA A 63 5.49 3.14 10.15
N VAL A 64 4.77 2.19 10.74
CA VAL A 64 4.96 0.75 10.52
C VAL A 64 3.59 0.15 10.25
N LEU A 65 3.50 -0.61 9.17
CA LEU A 65 2.28 -1.35 8.82
C LEU A 65 2.44 -2.79 9.30
N SER A 66 1.41 -3.31 9.95
CA SER A 66 1.46 -4.65 10.54
C SER A 66 0.08 -5.29 10.58
N ASN A 67 0.02 -6.56 10.99
CA ASN A 67 -1.23 -7.29 11.23
C ASN A 67 -2.19 -7.19 10.05
N TYR A 68 -1.71 -7.48 8.86
CA TYR A 68 -2.55 -7.35 7.67
C TYR A 68 -3.47 -8.54 7.49
N LYS A 69 -4.59 -8.30 6.84
CA LYS A 69 -5.54 -9.32 6.44
C LYS A 69 -5.99 -9.04 5.02
N VAL A 70 -5.80 -10.02 4.13
CA VAL A 70 -6.22 -9.87 2.74
C VAL A 70 -7.69 -10.27 2.63
N ILE A 71 -8.49 -9.41 2.00
CA ILE A 71 -9.88 -9.72 1.66
C ILE A 71 -9.96 -10.21 0.22
N HIS A 72 -9.23 -9.55 -0.67
CA HIS A 72 -9.24 -9.89 -2.09
C HIS A 72 -7.94 -9.43 -2.74
N GLU A 73 -7.39 -10.28 -3.61
CA GLU A 73 -6.27 -9.85 -4.44
C GLU A 73 -6.30 -10.59 -5.77
N ASP A 74 -6.11 -9.83 -6.85
CA ASP A 74 -5.95 -10.37 -8.20
C ASP A 74 -5.08 -9.40 -8.99
N ASN A 75 -5.02 -9.57 -10.32
CA ASN A 75 -4.18 -8.71 -11.15
C ASN A 75 -4.79 -7.32 -11.40
N HIS A 76 -5.99 -7.07 -10.92
CA HIS A 76 -6.70 -5.80 -11.13
C HIS A 76 -6.87 -5.01 -9.85
N SER A 77 -6.91 -5.67 -8.70
CA SER A 77 -7.17 -4.96 -7.45
C SER A 77 -6.62 -5.72 -6.25
N LEU A 78 -6.37 -4.95 -5.19
CA LEU A 78 -5.98 -5.46 -3.89
C LEU A 78 -6.92 -4.84 -2.87
N CYS A 79 -7.39 -5.63 -1.91
CA CYS A 79 -8.25 -5.13 -0.84
C CYS A 79 -7.91 -5.85 0.45
N GLY A 80 -7.81 -5.11 1.54
CA GLY A 80 -7.53 -5.70 2.83
C GLY A 80 -7.46 -4.67 3.93
N PHE A 81 -6.99 -5.14 5.08
CA PHE A 81 -6.81 -4.31 6.27
C PHE A 81 -5.39 -4.42 6.77
N HIS A 82 -4.91 -3.40 7.45
CA HIS A 82 -3.67 -3.48 8.21
C HIS A 82 -3.72 -2.50 9.37
N SER A 83 -2.84 -2.71 10.34
CA SER A 83 -2.65 -1.78 11.45
C SER A 83 -1.54 -0.80 11.10
N VAL A 84 -1.61 0.40 11.66
CA VAL A 84 -0.56 1.42 11.54
C VAL A 84 -0.19 1.90 12.93
N THR A 85 1.10 1.96 13.18
CA THR A 85 1.66 2.62 14.36
C THR A 85 2.78 3.53 13.92
N SER A 86 3.12 4.54 14.72
CA SER A 86 4.27 5.39 14.47
C SER A 86 4.86 5.84 15.80
N ARG A 87 6.06 6.42 15.76
CA ARG A 87 6.70 6.93 16.97
C ARG A 87 5.82 8.02 17.62
N GLU A 88 5.25 8.87 16.78
CA GLU A 88 4.39 9.97 17.23
C GLU A 88 3.03 9.50 17.71
N ASN A 89 2.57 8.36 17.22
CA ASN A 89 1.26 7.80 17.58
C ASN A 89 1.38 6.28 17.69
N PRO A 90 1.79 5.78 18.87
CA PRO A 90 2.02 4.34 19.05
C PRO A 90 0.75 3.51 19.18
N GLU A 91 -0.43 4.13 19.33
CA GLU A 91 -1.68 3.41 19.34
C GLU A 91 -1.95 2.80 17.98
N LYS A 92 -2.35 1.53 17.97
CA LYS A 92 -2.70 0.86 16.72
C LYS A 92 -3.97 1.45 16.14
N ARG A 93 -3.88 1.83 14.87
CA ARG A 93 -5.04 2.26 14.07
C ARG A 93 -5.22 1.26 12.96
N THR A 94 -6.46 0.93 12.64
CA THR A 94 -6.76 0.00 11.55
C THR A 94 -7.11 0.80 10.32
N LYS A 95 -6.47 0.43 9.21
CA LYS A 95 -6.73 1.02 7.90
C LYS A 95 -7.34 -0.01 6.98
N MET A 96 -8.34 0.40 6.22
CA MET A 96 -8.86 -0.38 5.12
C MET A 96 -8.22 0.13 3.83
N VAL A 97 -7.73 -0.79 3.02
CA VAL A 97 -7.04 -0.47 1.78
C VAL A 97 -7.77 -1.09 0.61
N TYR A 98 -7.96 -0.30 -0.44
CA TYR A 98 -8.38 -0.79 -1.74
C TYR A 98 -7.48 -0.15 -2.79
N ALA A 99 -6.81 -0.98 -3.58
CA ALA A 99 -5.91 -0.50 -4.62
C ALA A 99 -6.33 -1.04 -5.97
N SER A 100 -6.35 -0.17 -6.98
CA SER A 100 -6.55 -0.56 -8.37
C SER A 100 -5.20 -0.68 -9.04
N LEU A 101 -5.00 -1.74 -9.81
CA LEU A 101 -3.74 -2.02 -10.49
C LEU A 101 -3.86 -1.73 -11.98
N ARG A 102 -2.77 -1.27 -12.55
CA ARG A 102 -2.62 -1.10 -14.00
C ARG A 102 -1.22 -1.62 -14.38
N HIS A 103 -1.20 -2.63 -15.24
CA HIS A 103 0.06 -3.30 -15.64
C HIS A 103 0.86 -3.80 -14.45
N GLY A 104 0.16 -4.35 -13.44
CA GLY A 104 0.80 -4.93 -12.27
C GLY A 104 1.30 -3.94 -11.24
N LYS A 105 0.99 -2.66 -11.41
CA LYS A 105 1.39 -1.60 -10.47
C LYS A 105 0.17 -0.87 -9.94
N ILE A 106 0.30 -0.33 -8.73
CA ILE A 106 -0.79 0.42 -8.11
C ILE A 106 -0.98 1.75 -8.83
N ALA A 107 -2.18 1.98 -9.37
CA ALA A 107 -2.53 3.23 -10.02
C ALA A 107 -3.38 4.12 -9.13
N VAL A 108 -4.25 3.53 -8.32
CA VAL A 108 -5.08 4.25 -7.35
C VAL A 108 -5.01 3.51 -6.03
N TYR A 109 -4.77 4.21 -4.96
CA TYR A 109 -4.64 3.62 -3.63
C TYR A 109 -5.57 4.35 -2.66
N HIS A 110 -6.61 3.65 -2.21
CA HIS A 110 -7.52 4.17 -1.19
C HIS A 110 -7.10 3.63 0.16
N CYS A 111 -6.94 4.51 1.13
CA CYS A 111 -6.54 4.10 2.48
C CYS A 111 -7.36 4.91 3.48
N HIS A 112 -8.24 4.24 4.21
CA HIS A 112 -9.16 4.90 5.13
C HIS A 112 -9.07 4.28 6.51
N GLU A 113 -9.08 5.12 7.52
CA GLU A 113 -9.08 4.63 8.89
C GLU A 113 -10.46 4.08 9.23
N ILE A 114 -10.47 2.92 9.90
CA ILE A 114 -11.71 2.33 10.40
C ILE A 114 -11.87 2.76 11.85
N ILE A 115 -12.97 3.44 12.11
CA ILE A 115 -13.30 3.90 13.45
C ILE A 115 -14.37 2.95 13.98
N ALA A 116 -14.02 2.23 15.02
CA ALA A 116 -14.93 1.28 15.65
C ALA A 116 -15.85 1.97 16.63
#